data_74a3f44cda2b7bfce4f9db6dccfa9957
#
_entry.id   74a3f44cda2b7bfce4f9db6dccfa9957
#
_cell.length_a   1.000
_cell.length_b   1.000
_cell.length_c   1.000
_cell.angle_alpha   90.00
_cell.angle_beta   90.00
_cell.angle_gamma   90.00
#
_symmetry.space_group_name_H-M   'P 1'
#
loop_
_entity.id
_entity.type
_entity.pdbx_description
1 polymer ?
#
loop_
_entity_poly.entity_id
_entity_poly.type
_entity_poly.pdbx_seq_one_letter_code
_entity_poly.pdbx_strand_id
1 'polypeptide(L)'
;MARVVGSDPETDLAVLKVNLTGLPAITFTQSDKANVGDIVLAIGDPFGVGQTVTMGIISALGRTHLGINTFENFIQTDAAINPGNSGGPLVDANGNMIGINSAIYTRTGGSQGIGFAIPVSLVVQVMDQIIKHGSVIRGWMGVEVQDMTPELAESFKLKDTNGALIAGILKGGPADRAGIRPGDILVSVNDKNITDSSGLLNLIAMLVPGQTAQIKLLRNDKAMLAAVKVDTRPRIQQPLTDQ
;
A
#
# COMPACT_ATOMS: atom_id res chain seq x y z
N MET A 1 10.27 -28.41 -3.75
CA MET A 1 11.03 -27.33 -3.08
C MET A 1 10.67 -26.03 -3.75
N ALA A 2 10.34 -24.98 -2.99
CA ALA A 2 10.08 -23.64 -3.50
C ALA A 2 11.36 -22.81 -3.45
N ARG A 3 11.53 -21.86 -4.38
CA ARG A 3 12.61 -20.89 -4.33
C ARG A 3 12.03 -19.46 -4.35
N VAL A 4 12.61 -18.55 -3.58
CA VAL A 4 12.25 -17.13 -3.61
C VAL A 4 12.75 -16.51 -4.92
N VAL A 5 11.86 -15.86 -5.67
CA VAL A 5 12.19 -15.06 -6.87
C VAL A 5 12.61 -13.66 -6.43
N GLY A 6 11.88 -13.09 -5.48
CA GLY A 6 12.14 -11.81 -4.86
C GLY A 6 11.09 -11.48 -3.81
N SER A 7 11.35 -10.46 -3.03
CA SER A 7 10.45 -9.97 -1.98
C SER A 7 10.40 -8.45 -1.94
N ASP A 8 9.32 -7.94 -1.39
CA ASP A 8 9.08 -6.53 -1.14
C ASP A 8 8.63 -6.31 0.31
N PRO A 9 9.57 -6.03 1.22
CA PRO A 9 9.25 -5.84 2.63
C PRO A 9 8.34 -4.64 2.91
N GLU A 10 8.29 -3.66 2.01
CA GLU A 10 7.46 -2.46 2.19
C GLU A 10 5.96 -2.70 1.97
N THR A 11 5.59 -3.83 1.31
CA THR A 11 4.20 -4.29 1.15
C THR A 11 3.95 -5.65 1.76
N ASP A 12 4.96 -6.29 2.37
CA ASP A 12 4.89 -7.64 2.94
C ASP A 12 4.53 -8.72 1.89
N LEU A 13 5.08 -8.60 0.68
CA LEU A 13 4.84 -9.54 -0.42
C LEU A 13 6.13 -10.23 -0.86
N ALA A 14 6.02 -11.51 -1.20
CA ALA A 14 7.10 -12.27 -1.83
C ALA A 14 6.58 -13.12 -2.98
N VAL A 15 7.41 -13.30 -4.00
CA VAL A 15 7.14 -14.20 -5.14
C VAL A 15 7.97 -15.46 -4.98
N LEU A 16 7.28 -16.59 -4.93
CA LEU A 16 7.87 -17.92 -4.84
C LEU A 16 7.68 -18.66 -6.16
N LYS A 17 8.69 -19.43 -6.59
CA LYS A 17 8.63 -20.33 -7.73
C LYS A 17 8.71 -21.77 -7.28
N VAL A 18 7.76 -22.58 -7.71
CA VAL A 18 7.76 -24.05 -7.51
C VAL A 18 7.96 -24.77 -8.85
N ASN A 19 8.63 -25.93 -8.82
CA ASN A 19 8.85 -26.77 -10.00
C ASN A 19 7.79 -27.89 -10.03
N LEU A 20 6.52 -27.47 -10.09
CA LEU A 20 5.37 -28.36 -10.25
C LEU A 20 4.65 -28.00 -11.55
N THR A 21 4.11 -29.01 -12.22
CA THR A 21 3.33 -28.85 -13.46
C THR A 21 1.86 -29.16 -13.21
N GLY A 22 0.97 -28.62 -14.03
CA GLY A 22 -0.46 -28.91 -13.94
C GLY A 22 -1.17 -28.31 -12.75
N LEU A 23 -0.60 -27.29 -12.09
CA LEU A 23 -1.26 -26.58 -11.00
C LEU A 23 -2.38 -25.70 -11.56
N PRO A 24 -3.60 -25.75 -10.99
CA PRO A 24 -4.64 -24.80 -11.32
C PRO A 24 -4.22 -23.39 -10.88
N ALA A 25 -4.35 -22.41 -11.77
CA ALA A 25 -4.08 -21.02 -11.45
C ALA A 25 -5.36 -20.34 -10.93
N ILE A 26 -5.23 -19.54 -9.87
CA ILE A 26 -6.32 -18.71 -9.40
C ILE A 26 -6.56 -17.55 -10.36
N THR A 27 -7.81 -17.18 -10.58
CA THR A 27 -8.17 -15.99 -11.36
C THR A 27 -8.10 -14.74 -10.49
N PHE A 28 -7.46 -13.68 -10.99
CA PHE A 28 -7.46 -12.39 -10.34
C PHE A 28 -8.67 -11.58 -10.76
N THR A 29 -9.42 -11.04 -9.81
CA THR A 29 -10.50 -10.10 -10.12
C THR A 29 -9.95 -8.70 -10.39
N GLN A 30 -10.78 -7.84 -10.99
CA GLN A 30 -10.48 -6.41 -11.06
C GLN A 30 -10.85 -5.79 -9.71
N SER A 31 -9.86 -5.37 -8.93
CA SER A 31 -10.04 -4.89 -7.55
C SER A 31 -10.88 -3.60 -7.44
N ASP A 32 -11.03 -2.85 -8.55
CA ASP A 32 -11.89 -1.67 -8.67
C ASP A 32 -13.39 -1.98 -8.68
N LYS A 33 -13.76 -3.26 -8.75
CA LYS A 33 -15.14 -3.74 -8.68
C LYS A 33 -15.56 -4.24 -7.30
N ALA A 34 -14.65 -4.33 -6.35
CA ALA A 34 -14.95 -4.76 -4.99
C ALA A 34 -15.67 -3.64 -4.22
N ASN A 35 -16.75 -3.98 -3.52
CA ASN A 35 -17.55 -3.04 -2.75
C ASN A 35 -17.67 -3.48 -1.30
N VAL A 36 -17.83 -2.53 -0.40
CA VAL A 36 -18.19 -2.82 1.00
C VAL A 36 -19.52 -3.57 1.02
N GLY A 37 -19.56 -4.68 1.77
CA GLY A 37 -20.71 -5.58 1.84
C GLY A 37 -20.61 -6.81 0.93
N ASP A 38 -19.65 -6.86 -0.02
CA ASP A 38 -19.45 -8.05 -0.85
C ASP A 38 -19.00 -9.24 0.00
N ILE A 39 -19.57 -10.42 -0.27
CA ILE A 39 -19.20 -11.68 0.39
C ILE A 39 -17.80 -12.09 -0.04
N VAL A 40 -16.97 -12.48 0.95
CA VAL A 40 -15.61 -12.94 0.75
C VAL A 40 -15.30 -14.18 1.55
N LEU A 41 -14.36 -14.99 1.04
CA LEU A 41 -13.84 -16.17 1.70
C LEU A 41 -12.33 -15.98 1.92
N ALA A 42 -11.88 -16.14 3.16
CA ALA A 42 -10.46 -16.20 3.47
C ALA A 42 -10.03 -17.67 3.54
N ILE A 43 -9.01 -18.06 2.77
CA ILE A 43 -8.49 -19.41 2.68
C ILE A 43 -7.09 -19.45 3.27
N GLY A 44 -6.79 -20.48 4.06
CA GLY A 44 -5.47 -20.66 4.66
C GLY A 44 -5.35 -21.96 5.44
N ASP A 45 -4.32 -22.05 6.27
CA ASP A 45 -4.06 -23.17 7.20
C ASP A 45 -3.84 -22.60 8.62
N PRO A 46 -4.91 -22.12 9.28
CA PRO A 46 -4.77 -21.50 10.59
C PRO A 46 -4.27 -22.52 11.62
N PHE A 47 -3.23 -22.13 12.34
CA PHE A 47 -2.59 -22.93 13.39
C PHE A 47 -2.07 -24.32 12.92
N GLY A 48 -1.96 -24.55 11.60
CA GLY A 48 -1.49 -25.83 11.06
C GLY A 48 -2.49 -26.99 11.24
N VAL A 49 -3.77 -26.69 11.43
CA VAL A 49 -4.81 -27.75 11.60
C VAL A 49 -5.38 -28.25 10.26
N GLY A 50 -4.86 -27.74 9.16
CA GLY A 50 -5.27 -28.11 7.80
C GLY A 50 -6.00 -26.98 7.08
N GLN A 51 -6.17 -27.17 5.77
CA GLN A 51 -6.80 -26.17 4.91
C GLN A 51 -8.18 -25.78 5.40
N THR A 52 -8.38 -24.49 5.64
CA THR A 52 -9.59 -23.92 6.26
C THR A 52 -10.10 -22.76 5.41
N VAL A 53 -11.43 -22.64 5.33
CA VAL A 53 -12.12 -21.54 4.67
C VAL A 53 -12.99 -20.85 5.72
N THR A 54 -12.85 -19.53 5.84
CA THR A 54 -13.74 -18.70 6.65
C THR A 54 -14.48 -17.71 5.75
N MET A 55 -15.71 -17.34 6.13
CA MET A 55 -16.58 -16.45 5.35
C MET A 55 -16.84 -15.16 6.13
N GLY A 56 -16.91 -14.08 5.41
CA GLY A 56 -17.30 -12.76 5.88
C GLY A 56 -17.64 -11.82 4.72
N ILE A 57 -17.51 -10.53 4.96
CA ILE A 57 -17.73 -9.49 3.96
C ILE A 57 -16.51 -8.56 3.86
N ILE A 58 -16.46 -7.76 2.80
CA ILE A 58 -15.61 -6.58 2.77
C ILE A 58 -16.21 -5.54 3.73
N SER A 59 -15.54 -5.31 4.85
CA SER A 59 -15.99 -4.35 5.87
C SER A 59 -15.58 -2.92 5.54
N ALA A 60 -14.44 -2.74 4.85
CA ALA A 60 -13.96 -1.46 4.35
C ALA A 60 -12.90 -1.65 3.26
N LEU A 61 -12.68 -0.62 2.46
CA LEU A 61 -11.63 -0.53 1.46
C LEU A 61 -10.69 0.65 1.79
N GLY A 62 -9.46 0.60 1.27
CA GLY A 62 -8.52 1.70 1.39
C GLY A 62 -8.03 1.96 2.82
N ARG A 63 -7.93 0.93 3.67
CA ARG A 63 -7.42 1.11 5.04
C ARG A 63 -5.92 1.43 5.01
N THR A 64 -5.59 2.56 5.60
CA THR A 64 -4.24 3.12 5.76
C THR A 64 -4.00 3.49 7.22
N HIS A 65 -2.80 3.96 7.57
CA HIS A 65 -2.41 4.42 8.93
C HIS A 65 -2.54 3.34 10.01
N LEU A 66 -2.38 2.06 9.62
CA LEU A 66 -2.41 0.94 10.56
C LEU A 66 -1.03 0.66 11.17
N GLY A 67 0.04 1.14 10.53
CA GLY A 67 1.42 0.91 10.94
C GLY A 67 1.89 -0.53 10.72
N ILE A 68 1.24 -1.26 9.82
CA ILE A 68 1.56 -2.64 9.47
C ILE A 68 2.67 -2.65 8.42
N ASN A 69 2.50 -1.88 7.34
CA ASN A 69 3.43 -1.80 6.22
C ASN A 69 3.77 -0.35 5.88
N THR A 70 4.85 -0.14 5.12
CA THR A 70 5.19 1.21 4.62
C THR A 70 4.15 1.72 3.63
N PHE A 71 3.67 0.84 2.73
CA PHE A 71 2.62 1.15 1.76
C PHE A 71 1.37 0.36 2.11
N GLU A 72 0.36 1.06 2.60
CA GLU A 72 -0.90 0.49 3.03
C GLU A 72 -2.04 0.92 2.12
N ASN A 73 -2.89 -0.02 1.77
CA ASN A 73 -4.18 0.17 1.08
C ASN A 73 -5.01 -1.09 1.29
N PHE A 74 -5.21 -1.49 2.56
CA PHE A 74 -5.79 -2.79 2.85
C PHE A 74 -7.30 -2.87 2.58
N ILE A 75 -7.74 -4.06 2.18
CA ILE A 75 -9.13 -4.50 2.29
C ILE A 75 -9.33 -4.96 3.74
N GLN A 76 -10.32 -4.41 4.44
CA GLN A 76 -10.74 -4.90 5.75
C GLN A 76 -11.86 -5.92 5.56
N THR A 77 -11.81 -7.03 6.30
CA THR A 77 -12.85 -8.07 6.33
C THR A 77 -13.11 -8.55 7.75
N ASP A 78 -14.32 -9.03 8.00
CA ASP A 78 -14.71 -9.74 9.22
C ASP A 78 -14.60 -11.27 9.07
N ALA A 79 -14.28 -11.80 7.88
CA ALA A 79 -13.88 -13.19 7.72
C ALA A 79 -12.75 -13.49 8.69
N ALA A 80 -12.87 -14.58 9.46
CA ALA A 80 -11.90 -14.89 10.52
C ALA A 80 -10.52 -15.20 9.90
N ILE A 81 -9.58 -14.25 10.08
CA ILE A 81 -8.16 -14.41 9.75
C ILE A 81 -7.42 -14.71 11.06
N ASN A 82 -6.62 -15.76 11.07
CA ASN A 82 -5.80 -16.19 12.21
C ASN A 82 -4.38 -16.48 11.72
N PRO A 83 -3.37 -16.58 12.62
CA PRO A 83 -2.03 -17.00 12.26
C PRO A 83 -2.05 -18.31 11.47
N GLY A 84 -1.44 -18.32 10.27
CA GLY A 84 -1.48 -19.41 9.30
C GLY A 84 -2.36 -19.12 8.06
N ASN A 85 -3.29 -18.16 8.12
CA ASN A 85 -4.02 -17.70 6.95
C ASN A 85 -3.22 -16.67 6.12
N SER A 86 -2.23 -16.00 6.72
CA SER A 86 -1.38 -15.01 6.04
C SER A 86 -0.66 -15.62 4.84
N GLY A 87 -0.69 -14.92 3.69
CA GLY A 87 -0.20 -15.42 2.41
C GLY A 87 -1.23 -16.24 1.61
N GLY A 88 -2.33 -16.68 2.24
CA GLY A 88 -3.46 -17.29 1.56
C GLY A 88 -4.36 -16.24 0.88
N PRO A 89 -5.20 -16.65 -0.10
CA PRO A 89 -6.04 -15.72 -0.82
C PRO A 89 -7.28 -15.30 0.00
N LEU A 90 -7.69 -14.06 -0.19
CA LEU A 90 -9.06 -13.59 0.02
C LEU A 90 -9.75 -13.64 -1.35
N VAL A 91 -10.85 -14.38 -1.47
CA VAL A 91 -11.57 -14.57 -2.74
C VAL A 91 -13.00 -14.06 -2.66
N ASP A 92 -13.56 -13.69 -3.81
CA ASP A 92 -14.99 -13.37 -3.96
C ASP A 92 -15.85 -14.65 -3.99
N ALA A 93 -17.17 -14.49 -4.05
CA ALA A 93 -18.14 -15.60 -4.12
C ALA A 93 -17.98 -16.47 -5.39
N ASN A 94 -17.26 -16.01 -6.42
CA ASN A 94 -16.99 -16.75 -7.65
C ASN A 94 -15.64 -17.48 -7.61
N GLY A 95 -14.88 -17.36 -6.50
CA GLY A 95 -13.56 -17.95 -6.33
C GLY A 95 -12.43 -17.15 -6.97
N ASN A 96 -12.65 -15.91 -7.39
CA ASN A 96 -11.59 -15.05 -7.90
C ASN A 96 -10.87 -14.36 -6.74
N MET A 97 -9.55 -14.27 -6.83
CA MET A 97 -8.75 -13.60 -5.81
C MET A 97 -8.95 -12.08 -5.86
N ILE A 98 -9.32 -11.49 -4.73
CA ILE A 98 -9.45 -10.04 -4.53
C ILE A 98 -8.29 -9.48 -3.68
N GLY A 99 -7.61 -10.33 -2.93
CA GLY A 99 -6.46 -9.93 -2.11
C GLY A 99 -5.69 -11.11 -1.52
N ILE A 100 -4.63 -10.80 -0.79
CA ILE A 100 -3.83 -11.74 0.01
C ILE A 100 -4.03 -11.41 1.48
N ASN A 101 -4.45 -12.39 2.29
CA ASN A 101 -4.56 -12.26 3.74
C ASN A 101 -3.18 -11.90 4.32
N SER A 102 -3.08 -10.85 5.11
CA SER A 102 -1.80 -10.36 5.65
C SER A 102 -1.82 -10.27 7.17
N ALA A 103 -2.70 -9.47 7.75
CA ALA A 103 -2.65 -9.12 9.16
C ALA A 103 -4.03 -9.13 9.82
N ILE A 104 -4.03 -9.13 11.15
CA ILE A 104 -5.23 -8.94 11.97
C ILE A 104 -4.98 -7.81 12.97
N TYR A 105 -6.05 -7.09 13.31
CA TYR A 105 -6.04 -6.22 14.48
C TYR A 105 -6.53 -7.02 15.68
N THR A 106 -5.65 -7.27 16.63
CA THR A 106 -5.97 -8.15 17.76
C THR A 106 -5.22 -7.76 19.04
N ARG A 107 -5.84 -8.01 20.18
CA ARG A 107 -5.20 -7.91 21.51
C ARG A 107 -4.76 -9.26 22.06
N THR A 108 -5.30 -10.36 21.53
CA THR A 108 -5.16 -11.71 22.07
C THR A 108 -4.46 -12.68 21.11
N GLY A 109 -4.09 -12.23 19.91
CA GLY A 109 -3.43 -13.04 18.89
C GLY A 109 -4.37 -13.85 17.97
N GLY A 110 -5.68 -13.84 18.22
CA GLY A 110 -6.69 -14.48 17.37
C GLY A 110 -7.62 -13.45 16.72
N SER A 111 -8.43 -13.90 15.76
CA SER A 111 -9.41 -13.05 15.07
C SER A 111 -10.42 -12.44 16.03
N GLN A 112 -10.66 -11.14 15.87
CA GLN A 112 -11.70 -10.38 16.56
C GLN A 112 -12.67 -9.73 15.56
N GLY A 113 -12.78 -10.28 14.32
CA GLY A 113 -13.61 -9.73 13.26
C GLY A 113 -13.00 -8.52 12.55
N ILE A 114 -11.68 -8.30 12.70
CA ILE A 114 -10.95 -7.24 12.00
C ILE A 114 -9.69 -7.86 11.38
N GLY A 115 -9.84 -8.28 10.14
CA GLY A 115 -8.75 -8.81 9.31
C GLY A 115 -8.42 -7.87 8.15
N PHE A 116 -7.19 -7.95 7.64
CA PHE A 116 -6.68 -7.14 6.56
C PHE A 116 -6.07 -8.00 5.47
N ALA A 117 -6.41 -7.66 4.22
CA ALA A 117 -5.83 -8.28 3.04
C ALA A 117 -5.23 -7.22 2.11
N ILE A 118 -4.09 -7.55 1.49
CA ILE A 118 -3.43 -6.73 0.48
C ILE A 118 -4.23 -6.86 -0.82
N PRO A 119 -4.71 -5.77 -1.44
CA PRO A 119 -5.53 -5.83 -2.65
C PRO A 119 -4.80 -6.46 -3.83
N VAL A 120 -5.51 -7.23 -4.64
CA VAL A 120 -4.95 -7.92 -5.81
C VAL A 120 -4.30 -6.97 -6.82
N SER A 121 -4.76 -5.73 -6.95
CA SER A 121 -4.12 -4.72 -7.81
C SER A 121 -2.68 -4.43 -7.39
N LEU A 122 -2.42 -4.30 -6.08
CA LEU A 122 -1.08 -4.12 -5.55
C LEU A 122 -0.25 -5.41 -5.68
N VAL A 123 -0.88 -6.58 -5.43
CA VAL A 123 -0.24 -7.89 -5.59
C VAL A 123 0.29 -8.08 -7.00
N VAL A 124 -0.54 -7.83 -8.02
CA VAL A 124 -0.15 -7.96 -9.43
C VAL A 124 0.98 -7.01 -9.79
N GLN A 125 0.88 -5.74 -9.35
CA GLN A 125 1.92 -4.74 -9.62
C GLN A 125 3.28 -5.13 -9.02
N VAL A 126 3.29 -5.60 -7.77
CA VAL A 126 4.51 -6.04 -7.06
C VAL A 126 5.06 -7.31 -7.71
N MET A 127 4.20 -8.30 -7.98
CA MET A 127 4.57 -9.56 -8.61
C MET A 127 5.24 -9.32 -9.98
N ASP A 128 4.64 -8.48 -10.83
CA ASP A 128 5.16 -8.16 -12.15
C ASP A 128 6.55 -7.52 -12.08
N GLN A 129 6.76 -6.60 -11.15
CA GLN A 129 8.07 -5.97 -10.96
C GLN A 129 9.11 -6.96 -10.45
N ILE A 130 8.75 -7.81 -9.48
CA ILE A 130 9.66 -8.84 -8.95
C ILE A 130 10.04 -9.83 -10.06
N ILE A 131 9.09 -10.28 -10.88
CA ILE A 131 9.36 -11.21 -11.99
C ILE A 131 10.27 -10.57 -13.04
N LYS A 132 10.06 -9.30 -13.38
CA LYS A 132 10.82 -8.57 -14.43
C LYS A 132 12.19 -8.10 -13.96
N HIS A 133 12.30 -7.65 -12.72
CA HIS A 133 13.47 -6.91 -12.21
C HIS A 133 14.10 -7.55 -10.96
N GLY A 134 13.51 -8.62 -10.42
CA GLY A 134 13.96 -9.25 -9.17
C GLY A 134 13.63 -8.46 -7.89
N SER A 135 13.11 -7.25 -8.02
CA SER A 135 12.74 -6.37 -6.91
C SER A 135 11.76 -5.30 -7.36
N VAL A 136 11.08 -4.66 -6.40
CA VAL A 136 10.19 -3.53 -6.66
C VAL A 136 10.99 -2.23 -6.75
N ILE A 137 10.73 -1.44 -7.78
CA ILE A 137 11.33 -0.13 -8.01
C ILE A 137 10.24 0.91 -7.80
N ARG A 138 10.46 1.84 -6.86
CA ARG A 138 9.50 2.89 -6.52
C ARG A 138 10.06 4.27 -6.81
N GLY A 139 9.15 5.16 -7.19
CA GLY A 139 9.44 6.58 -7.23
C GLY A 139 9.69 7.14 -5.84
N TRP A 140 10.48 8.21 -5.78
CA TRP A 140 10.82 8.87 -4.54
C TRP A 140 11.06 10.37 -4.74
N MET A 141 10.63 11.18 -3.79
CA MET A 141 10.76 12.62 -3.85
C MET A 141 11.60 13.20 -2.70
N GLY A 142 11.90 12.41 -1.66
CA GLY A 142 12.69 12.87 -0.50
C GLY A 142 11.91 13.84 0.37
N VAL A 143 10.65 13.52 0.66
CA VAL A 143 9.77 14.31 1.53
C VAL A 143 9.40 13.52 2.78
N GLU A 144 9.26 14.23 3.88
CA GLU A 144 8.59 13.80 5.09
C GLU A 144 7.22 14.47 5.11
N VAL A 145 6.17 13.68 5.33
CA VAL A 145 4.79 14.12 5.16
C VAL A 145 3.99 13.89 6.44
N GLN A 146 3.00 14.74 6.65
CA GLN A 146 2.09 14.70 7.79
C GLN A 146 0.65 14.88 7.29
N ASP A 147 -0.29 14.18 7.96
CA ASP A 147 -1.71 14.38 7.69
C ASP A 147 -2.16 15.77 8.07
N MET A 148 -3.12 16.27 7.31
CA MET A 148 -3.81 17.50 7.60
C MET A 148 -4.89 17.25 8.65
N THR A 149 -4.65 17.67 9.90
CA THR A 149 -5.68 17.63 10.95
C THR A 149 -6.65 18.82 10.79
N PRO A 150 -7.86 18.77 11.40
CA PRO A 150 -8.78 19.91 11.39
C PRO A 150 -8.15 21.21 11.90
N GLU A 151 -7.33 21.13 12.96
CA GLU A 151 -6.65 22.29 13.55
C GLU A 151 -5.58 22.87 12.59
N LEU A 152 -4.85 21.99 11.88
CA LEU A 152 -3.92 22.43 10.85
C LEU A 152 -4.66 23.04 9.67
N ALA A 153 -5.75 22.43 9.21
CA ALA A 153 -6.55 22.97 8.12
C ALA A 153 -7.08 24.39 8.45
N GLU A 154 -7.55 24.60 9.68
CA GLU A 154 -7.96 25.94 10.16
C GLU A 154 -6.78 26.92 10.15
N SER A 155 -5.61 26.52 10.67
CA SER A 155 -4.41 27.37 10.70
C SER A 155 -3.93 27.77 9.30
N PHE A 156 -4.08 26.87 8.32
CA PHE A 156 -3.75 27.11 6.91
C PHE A 156 -4.94 27.63 6.10
N LYS A 157 -6.07 27.98 6.75
CA LYS A 157 -7.30 28.50 6.14
C LYS A 157 -7.85 27.64 5.02
N LEU A 158 -7.70 26.31 5.13
CA LEU A 158 -8.24 25.35 4.20
C LEU A 158 -9.72 25.07 4.49
N LYS A 159 -10.46 24.65 3.46
CA LYS A 159 -11.89 24.31 3.57
C LYS A 159 -12.11 22.88 4.10
N ASP A 160 -11.12 22.02 3.93
CA ASP A 160 -11.16 20.61 4.31
C ASP A 160 -9.75 20.14 4.68
N THR A 161 -9.61 18.85 5.04
CA THR A 161 -8.35 18.22 5.41
C THR A 161 -7.69 17.46 4.26
N ASN A 162 -8.11 17.69 3.01
CA ASN A 162 -7.48 17.05 1.86
C ASN A 162 -6.09 17.61 1.60
N GLY A 163 -5.18 16.72 1.21
CA GLY A 163 -3.78 17.04 0.97
C GLY A 163 -2.85 16.47 2.03
N ALA A 164 -1.57 16.70 1.85
CA ALA A 164 -0.54 16.28 2.79
C ALA A 164 0.42 17.44 3.04
N LEU A 165 0.67 17.73 4.32
CA LEU A 165 1.62 18.75 4.75
C LEU A 165 3.04 18.23 4.61
N ILE A 166 3.93 19.00 4.01
CA ILE A 166 5.36 18.72 3.99
C ILE A 166 5.96 19.14 5.34
N ALA A 167 6.27 18.16 6.17
CA ALA A 167 6.92 18.37 7.47
C ALA A 167 8.43 18.56 7.31
N GLY A 168 9.05 17.83 6.35
CA GLY A 168 10.48 17.91 6.06
C GLY A 168 10.80 17.54 4.62
N ILE A 169 12.00 17.95 4.17
CA ILE A 169 12.56 17.54 2.88
C ILE A 169 14.02 17.14 3.04
N LEU A 170 14.45 16.17 2.26
CA LEU A 170 15.86 15.84 2.17
C LEU A 170 16.58 16.89 1.31
N LYS A 171 17.59 17.56 1.89
CA LYS A 171 18.42 18.53 1.19
C LYS A 171 19.12 17.89 -0.02
N GLY A 172 19.00 18.52 -1.19
CA GLY A 172 19.50 18.00 -2.45
C GLY A 172 18.63 16.88 -3.06
N GLY A 173 17.53 16.49 -2.40
CA GLY A 173 16.55 15.53 -2.91
C GLY A 173 15.68 16.09 -4.04
N PRO A 174 14.87 15.25 -4.70
CA PRO A 174 14.03 15.67 -5.83
C PRO A 174 13.09 16.84 -5.50
N ALA A 175 12.43 16.79 -4.34
CA ALA A 175 11.51 17.84 -3.89
C ALA A 175 12.26 19.17 -3.63
N ASP A 176 13.44 19.11 -2.98
CA ASP A 176 14.27 20.28 -2.72
C ASP A 176 14.73 20.94 -4.03
N ARG A 177 15.22 20.15 -4.98
CA ARG A 177 15.62 20.64 -6.32
C ARG A 177 14.46 21.28 -7.09
N ALA A 178 13.24 20.82 -6.86
CA ALA A 178 12.01 21.38 -7.45
C ALA A 178 11.46 22.59 -6.68
N GLY A 179 12.11 23.00 -5.57
CA GLY A 179 11.71 24.15 -4.78
C GLY A 179 10.51 23.92 -3.87
N ILE A 180 10.13 22.67 -3.60
CA ILE A 180 9.17 22.32 -2.54
C ILE A 180 9.84 22.59 -1.18
N ARG A 181 9.06 23.00 -0.19
CA ARG A 181 9.58 23.43 1.13
C ARG A 181 8.71 22.87 2.26
N PRO A 182 9.26 22.69 3.46
CA PRO A 182 8.45 22.47 4.64
C PRO A 182 7.38 23.57 4.79
N GLY A 183 6.16 23.18 5.15
CA GLY A 183 4.98 24.06 5.20
C GLY A 183 4.18 24.12 3.91
N ASP A 184 4.64 23.53 2.80
CA ASP A 184 3.81 23.33 1.61
C ASP A 184 2.77 22.26 1.86
N ILE A 185 1.58 22.42 1.28
CA ILE A 185 0.52 21.40 1.30
C ILE A 185 0.36 20.89 -0.12
N LEU A 186 0.70 19.61 -0.33
CA LEU A 186 0.54 18.96 -1.63
C LEU A 186 -0.91 18.51 -1.80
N VAL A 187 -1.54 18.92 -2.90
CA VAL A 187 -2.96 18.66 -3.17
C VAL A 187 -3.20 17.73 -4.37
N SER A 188 -2.25 17.65 -5.32
CA SER A 188 -2.32 16.63 -6.38
C SER A 188 -0.95 16.26 -6.95
N VAL A 189 -0.86 15.04 -7.49
CA VAL A 189 0.26 14.49 -8.26
C VAL A 189 -0.26 14.04 -9.62
N ASN A 190 0.23 14.62 -10.72
CA ASN A 190 -0.22 14.32 -12.09
C ASN A 190 -1.76 14.30 -12.19
N ASP A 191 -2.40 15.37 -11.69
CA ASP A 191 -3.86 15.58 -11.62
C ASP A 191 -4.64 14.57 -10.75
N LYS A 192 -3.98 13.63 -10.08
CA LYS A 192 -4.62 12.78 -9.06
C LYS A 192 -4.61 13.51 -7.72
N ASN A 193 -5.78 13.71 -7.15
CA ASN A 193 -5.94 14.38 -5.87
C ASN A 193 -5.31 13.57 -4.73
N ILE A 194 -4.75 14.27 -3.77
CA ILE A 194 -4.21 13.74 -2.53
C ILE A 194 -5.25 13.91 -1.45
N THR A 195 -5.63 12.85 -0.76
CA THR A 195 -6.56 12.87 0.37
C THR A 195 -5.84 13.03 1.69
N ASP A 196 -4.68 12.36 1.83
CA ASP A 196 -3.90 12.27 3.06
C ASP A 196 -2.42 11.94 2.76
N SER A 197 -1.60 11.82 3.80
CA SER A 197 -0.17 11.53 3.69
C SER A 197 0.11 10.14 3.09
N SER A 198 -0.67 9.13 3.44
CA SER A 198 -0.54 7.77 2.87
C SER A 198 -0.90 7.75 1.39
N GLY A 199 -1.96 8.43 1.00
CA GLY A 199 -2.36 8.61 -0.40
C GLY A 199 -1.24 9.27 -1.21
N LEU A 200 -0.61 10.32 -0.68
CA LEU A 200 0.54 10.94 -1.32
C LEU A 200 1.72 9.98 -1.48
N LEU A 201 2.09 9.26 -0.41
CA LEU A 201 3.21 8.29 -0.47
C LEU A 201 2.94 7.18 -1.49
N ASN A 202 1.72 6.65 -1.54
CA ASN A 202 1.30 5.66 -2.52
C ASN A 202 1.37 6.20 -3.95
N LEU A 203 0.89 7.44 -4.19
CA LEU A 203 0.99 8.08 -5.51
C LEU A 203 2.44 8.27 -5.95
N ILE A 204 3.32 8.75 -5.07
CA ILE A 204 4.75 8.92 -5.36
C ILE A 204 5.41 7.57 -5.68
N ALA A 205 5.11 6.52 -4.90
CA ALA A 205 5.67 5.19 -5.08
C ALA A 205 5.34 4.58 -6.45
N MET A 206 4.19 4.95 -7.03
CA MET A 206 3.77 4.50 -8.38
C MET A 206 4.43 5.27 -9.52
N LEU A 207 5.12 6.38 -9.25
CA LEU A 207 5.80 7.16 -10.29
C LEU A 207 7.03 6.41 -10.80
N VAL A 208 7.29 6.53 -12.09
CA VAL A 208 8.48 5.94 -12.71
C VAL A 208 9.70 6.81 -12.44
N PRO A 209 10.76 6.28 -11.82
CA PRO A 209 12.00 7.03 -11.63
C PRO A 209 12.56 7.59 -12.94
N GLY A 210 13.09 8.81 -12.88
CA GLY A 210 13.60 9.56 -14.05
C GLY A 210 12.55 10.40 -14.76
N GLN A 211 11.26 10.11 -14.59
CA GLN A 211 10.17 10.92 -15.14
C GLN A 211 9.91 12.17 -14.29
N THR A 212 9.31 13.18 -14.90
CA THR A 212 8.90 14.41 -14.21
C THR A 212 7.43 14.33 -13.84
N ALA A 213 7.14 14.49 -12.54
CA ALA A 213 5.78 14.57 -12.01
C ALA A 213 5.38 16.05 -11.82
N GLN A 214 4.13 16.37 -12.17
CA GLN A 214 3.53 17.68 -11.91
C GLN A 214 2.85 17.65 -10.55
N ILE A 215 3.31 18.50 -9.64
CA ILE A 215 2.80 18.61 -8.28
C ILE A 215 2.06 19.91 -8.14
N LYS A 216 0.77 19.87 -7.80
CA LYS A 216 0.02 21.06 -7.33
C LYS A 216 0.18 21.16 -5.82
N LEU A 217 0.52 22.33 -5.34
CA LEU A 217 0.70 22.60 -3.92
C LEU A 217 0.13 23.98 -3.53
N LEU A 218 -0.15 24.13 -2.26
CA LEU A 218 -0.50 25.40 -1.65
C LEU A 218 0.67 25.87 -0.79
N ARG A 219 1.06 27.15 -0.97
CA ARG A 219 2.07 27.84 -0.16
C ARG A 219 1.57 29.24 0.16
N ASN A 220 1.42 29.55 1.44
CA ASN A 220 0.87 30.86 1.90
C ASN A 220 -0.43 31.21 1.17
N ASP A 221 -1.41 30.31 1.17
CA ASP A 221 -2.73 30.41 0.52
C ASP A 221 -2.69 30.60 -1.02
N LYS A 222 -1.54 30.41 -1.65
CA LYS A 222 -1.38 30.51 -3.11
C LYS A 222 -1.15 29.15 -3.73
N ALA A 223 -1.94 28.83 -4.75
CA ALA A 223 -1.74 27.63 -5.54
C ALA A 223 -0.48 27.78 -6.42
N MET A 224 0.36 26.75 -6.41
CA MET A 224 1.60 26.68 -7.18
C MET A 224 1.72 25.33 -7.89
N LEU A 225 2.52 25.30 -8.94
CA LEU A 225 2.92 24.06 -9.63
C LEU A 225 4.42 23.88 -9.49
N ALA A 226 4.83 22.66 -9.15
CA ALA A 226 6.23 22.24 -9.14
C ALA A 226 6.42 21.02 -10.05
N ALA A 227 7.45 21.06 -10.88
CA ALA A 227 7.86 19.94 -11.72
C ALA A 227 8.98 19.18 -11.02
N VAL A 228 8.69 17.99 -10.52
CA VAL A 228 9.62 17.18 -9.73
C VAL A 228 10.14 16.03 -10.57
N LYS A 229 11.45 15.99 -10.83
CA LYS A 229 12.10 14.82 -11.42
C LYS A 229 12.23 13.74 -10.36
N VAL A 230 11.47 12.67 -10.51
CA VAL A 230 11.37 11.56 -9.53
C VAL A 230 12.66 10.76 -9.54
N ASP A 231 13.23 10.48 -8.36
CA ASP A 231 14.36 9.57 -8.18
C ASP A 231 13.88 8.17 -7.79
N THR A 232 14.77 7.19 -7.79
CA THR A 232 14.49 5.86 -7.26
C THR A 232 14.51 5.91 -5.73
N ARG A 233 13.51 5.28 -5.10
CA ARG A 233 13.46 5.16 -3.63
C ARG A 233 14.69 4.39 -3.13
N PRO A 234 15.45 4.94 -2.16
CA PRO A 234 16.55 4.24 -1.54
C PRO A 234 16.05 2.94 -0.89
N ARG A 235 16.78 1.83 -1.07
CA ARG A 235 16.47 0.57 -0.39
C ARG A 235 16.71 0.73 1.11
N ILE A 236 15.74 0.37 1.92
CA ILE A 236 15.94 0.23 3.36
C ILE A 236 16.79 -1.04 3.53
N GLN A 237 18.06 -0.88 3.92
CA GLN A 237 18.86 -2.01 4.38
C GLN A 237 18.29 -2.42 5.74
N GLN A 238 17.51 -3.50 5.78
CA GLN A 238 17.24 -4.13 7.07
C GLN A 238 18.57 -4.64 7.63
N PRO A 239 18.91 -4.33 8.89
CA PRO A 239 20.03 -4.99 9.55
C PRO A 239 19.75 -6.49 9.48
N LEU A 240 20.73 -7.26 9.00
CA LEU A 240 20.70 -8.73 9.12
C LEU A 240 20.60 -9.02 10.62
N THR A 241 19.42 -9.36 11.10
CA THR A 241 19.27 -10.01 12.39
C THR A 241 19.76 -11.44 12.18
N ASP A 242 21.01 -11.67 12.58
CA ASP A 242 21.55 -13.02 12.75
C ASP A 242 20.62 -13.79 13.69
N GLN A 243 19.94 -14.81 13.13
CA GLN A 243 19.28 -15.87 13.90
C GLN A 243 20.14 -17.10 13.86
#